data_add69adc28092c9b6cf9bba7ea8ceef3
#
_entry.id   add69adc28092c9b6cf9bba7ea8ceef3
#
_cell.length_a   1.000
_cell.length_b   1.000
_cell.length_c   1.000
_cell.angle_alpha   90.00
_cell.angle_beta   90.00
_cell.angle_gamma   90.00
#
_symmetry.space_group_name_H-M   'P 1'
#
loop_
_entity.id
_entity.type
_entity.pdbx_description
1 polymer ?
#
loop_
_entity_poly.entity_id
_entity_poly.type
_entity_poly.pdbx_seq_one_letter_code
_entity_poly.pdbx_strand_id
1 'polypeptide(L)'
;DHAMQAISAYGSPISKLAPTPNIDRLAERGMKFNEAFVENSLSTPSRACLMTGLYSHQNGQRQLAEGIDSTKTFFSELLQGAGYSTAVVGKWHMSCSPKGFDYYHVLDDQGQYYNPTFASTGQYGNFKQEMGYATDLITDHAIEYLNNRDKNKPFCLLVHHKAPHRLWMPNTKYVNKYANVNFPLPETFWDDYETRGSAASTQKMSIDKYMEMVRDLKVPEMYDPSTPEGRDSYAGLMGEMNRMTPKQRAIIDAYYMPRNREFLSKNLTGKELIEWKYQNYIRDYMAVIASVDESVGRLLEYLDKNNLTDNTIIVYTSDQGFYMGEHGWFDKRFMYEESFHTPLIISYPKHIQPKSECNQMVQNIDFAPTFLDLAGLEKPKYMPGTSLQPLFAGQPVKKWRKSLYYHYYDYPTYHLVRKHDGVRTERYKLIHFYGKGGERAVVENKYQGQPGTRENNCFNALKSINYFTNDADIDYWELYDIQADPNEQHNIYGKPGTQKIEKELKKLLANYRKNLKVDE
;
A
#
# COMPACT_ATOMS: atom_id res chain seq x y z
N ASP A 1 -2.24 0.11 -1.18
CA ASP A 1 -2.04 1.42 -1.84
C ASP A 1 -3.21 2.41 -1.63
N HIS A 2 -4.20 2.09 -0.77
CA HIS A 2 -5.30 3.01 -0.48
C HIS A 2 -4.82 4.07 0.53
N ALA A 3 -4.60 5.27 0.03
CA ALA A 3 -4.17 6.40 0.86
C ALA A 3 -5.26 6.81 1.86
N MET A 4 -4.85 7.19 3.06
CA MET A 4 -5.77 7.72 4.07
C MET A 4 -6.49 8.98 3.56
N GLN A 5 -5.81 9.83 2.77
CA GLN A 5 -6.37 11.02 2.15
C GLN A 5 -7.50 10.72 1.15
N ALA A 6 -7.62 9.48 0.66
CA ALA A 6 -8.68 9.05 -0.25
C ALA A 6 -9.90 8.44 0.45
N ILE A 7 -9.99 8.56 1.78
CA ILE A 7 -11.11 8.06 2.58
C ILE A 7 -11.76 9.24 3.29
N SER A 8 -13.04 9.50 2.99
CA SER A 8 -13.73 10.69 3.50
C SER A 8 -13.91 10.71 5.02
N ALA A 9 -13.92 9.55 5.68
CA ALA A 9 -13.91 9.47 7.15
C ALA A 9 -12.69 10.16 7.80
N TYR A 10 -11.57 10.29 7.07
CA TYR A 10 -10.38 11.00 7.53
C TYR A 10 -10.34 12.49 7.16
N GLY A 11 -11.27 12.96 6.32
CA GLY A 11 -11.56 14.38 6.16
C GLY A 11 -10.61 15.20 5.29
N SER A 12 -9.95 14.61 4.29
CA SER A 12 -9.06 15.34 3.39
C SER A 12 -9.81 16.23 2.39
N PRO A 13 -9.17 17.26 1.81
CA PRO A 13 -9.75 18.05 0.72
C PRO A 13 -10.13 17.23 -0.51
N ILE A 14 -9.35 16.19 -0.86
CA ILE A 14 -9.63 15.28 -1.98
C ILE A 14 -10.89 14.47 -1.71
N SER A 15 -10.98 13.86 -0.53
CA SER A 15 -12.10 12.98 -0.18
C SER A 15 -13.42 13.73 0.02
N LYS A 16 -13.39 15.03 0.28
CA LYS A 16 -14.59 15.87 0.29
C LYS A 16 -15.25 15.96 -1.09
N LEU A 17 -14.45 15.95 -2.15
CA LEU A 17 -14.91 16.00 -3.54
C LEU A 17 -15.21 14.61 -4.10
N ALA A 18 -14.63 13.58 -3.52
CA ALA A 18 -14.76 12.18 -3.91
C ALA A 18 -14.99 11.30 -2.68
N PRO A 19 -16.19 11.35 -2.06
CA PRO A 19 -16.46 10.64 -0.81
C PRO A 19 -16.50 9.12 -1.00
N THR A 20 -16.23 8.41 0.11
CA THR A 20 -16.28 6.96 0.24
C THR A 20 -17.38 6.56 1.23
N PRO A 21 -18.67 6.64 0.85
CA PRO A 21 -19.77 6.54 1.80
C PRO A 21 -19.88 5.17 2.48
N ASN A 22 -19.49 4.10 1.82
CA ASN A 22 -19.56 2.76 2.41
C ASN A 22 -18.40 2.49 3.41
N ILE A 23 -17.20 2.94 3.10
CA ILE A 23 -16.08 2.90 4.06
C ILE A 23 -16.39 3.80 5.26
N ASP A 24 -17.01 4.96 5.02
CA ASP A 24 -17.45 5.86 6.09
C ASP A 24 -18.51 5.21 6.99
N ARG A 25 -19.45 4.41 6.43
CA ARG A 25 -20.39 3.61 7.23
C ARG A 25 -19.68 2.66 8.19
N LEU A 26 -18.55 2.07 7.76
CA LEU A 26 -17.75 1.23 8.65
C LEU A 26 -17.17 2.04 9.81
N ALA A 27 -16.67 3.23 9.55
CA ALA A 27 -16.20 4.15 10.60
C ALA A 27 -17.33 4.59 11.54
N GLU A 28 -18.52 4.83 11.03
CA GLU A 28 -19.71 5.16 11.83
C GLU A 28 -20.15 4.01 12.73
N ARG A 29 -19.93 2.78 12.32
CA ARG A 29 -20.24 1.57 13.10
C ARG A 29 -19.12 1.13 14.03
N GLY A 30 -17.92 1.70 13.90
CA GLY A 30 -16.72 1.22 14.55
C GLY A 30 -15.81 2.31 15.09
N MET A 31 -14.54 1.98 15.11
CA MET A 31 -13.46 2.84 15.58
C MET A 31 -12.51 3.19 14.43
N LYS A 32 -12.24 4.47 14.27
CA LYS A 32 -11.22 4.99 13.36
C LYS A 32 -9.91 5.18 14.12
N PHE A 33 -8.85 4.58 13.61
CA PHE A 33 -7.50 4.74 14.15
C PHE A 33 -6.81 5.89 13.42
N ASN A 34 -6.40 6.90 14.16
CA ASN A 34 -5.74 8.08 13.59
C ASN A 34 -4.22 7.94 13.52
N GLU A 35 -3.64 6.98 14.22
CA GLU A 35 -2.20 6.77 14.35
C GLU A 35 -1.83 5.30 14.03
N ALA A 36 -2.23 4.83 12.84
CA ALA A 36 -1.89 3.50 12.34
C ALA A 36 -0.78 3.57 11.30
N PHE A 37 0.22 2.71 11.44
CA PHE A 37 1.45 2.75 10.64
C PHE A 37 1.84 1.36 10.12
N VAL A 38 2.75 1.33 9.14
CA VAL A 38 3.39 0.10 8.68
C VAL A 38 4.87 0.10 9.06
N GLU A 39 5.50 -1.07 9.10
CA GLU A 39 6.93 -1.16 9.42
C GLU A 39 7.83 -1.03 8.18
N ASN A 40 7.27 -1.25 6.99
CA ASN A 40 7.91 -1.12 5.69
C ASN A 40 6.85 -0.77 4.64
N SER A 41 6.95 0.42 4.05
CA SER A 41 5.95 0.96 3.11
C SER A 41 6.09 0.37 1.70
N LEU A 42 6.00 -0.94 1.60
CA LEU A 42 6.07 -1.68 0.34
C LEU A 42 5.18 -2.91 0.41
N SER A 43 4.41 -3.17 -0.67
CA SER A 43 3.32 -4.17 -0.68
C SER A 43 3.71 -5.54 -0.14
N THR A 44 4.67 -6.24 -0.76
CA THR A 44 5.02 -7.61 -0.37
C THR A 44 5.59 -7.67 1.06
N PRO A 45 6.54 -6.81 1.46
CA PRO A 45 7.01 -6.74 2.84
C PRO A 45 5.90 -6.49 3.85
N SER A 46 5.05 -5.49 3.62
CA SER A 46 3.94 -5.17 4.52
C SER A 46 2.94 -6.32 4.66
N ARG A 47 2.62 -7.01 3.55
CA ARG A 47 1.75 -8.19 3.57
C ARG A 47 2.36 -9.34 4.36
N ALA A 48 3.66 -9.58 4.21
CA ALA A 48 4.39 -10.57 4.98
C ALA A 48 4.36 -10.26 6.49
N CYS A 49 4.53 -8.97 6.86
CA CYS A 49 4.41 -8.52 8.25
C CYS A 49 3.02 -8.76 8.82
N LEU A 50 1.98 -8.41 8.06
CA LEU A 50 0.60 -8.65 8.46
C LEU A 50 0.33 -10.14 8.70
N MET A 51 0.79 -11.01 7.80
CA MET A 51 0.53 -12.45 7.88
C MET A 51 1.31 -13.14 9.01
N THR A 52 2.52 -12.67 9.30
CA THR A 52 3.41 -13.32 10.27
C THR A 52 3.46 -12.66 11.66
N GLY A 53 3.04 -11.41 11.77
CA GLY A 53 3.26 -10.59 12.97
C GLY A 53 4.74 -10.26 13.22
N LEU A 54 5.59 -10.36 12.19
CA LEU A 54 7.05 -10.17 12.28
C LEU A 54 7.51 -9.00 11.40
N TYR A 55 8.55 -8.29 11.82
CA TYR A 55 9.23 -7.31 10.96
C TYR A 55 9.84 -7.96 9.71
N SER A 56 10.04 -7.18 8.67
CA SER A 56 10.56 -7.65 7.37
C SER A 56 11.88 -8.43 7.49
N HIS A 57 12.82 -7.98 8.31
CA HIS A 57 14.09 -8.70 8.53
C HIS A 57 13.92 -10.02 9.29
N GLN A 58 12.86 -10.15 10.08
CA GLN A 58 12.56 -11.36 10.84
C GLN A 58 11.81 -12.40 10.00
N ASN A 59 10.99 -11.97 9.04
CA ASN A 59 10.22 -12.87 8.18
C ASN A 59 10.90 -13.17 6.84
N GLY A 60 12.00 -12.48 6.51
CA GLY A 60 12.79 -12.67 5.31
C GLY A 60 12.33 -11.87 4.09
N GLN A 61 11.15 -11.24 4.13
CA GLN A 61 10.60 -10.46 3.03
C GLN A 61 10.91 -8.97 3.21
N ARG A 62 12.14 -8.55 2.91
CA ARG A 62 12.59 -7.15 3.06
C ARG A 62 12.31 -6.31 1.81
N GLN A 63 12.34 -6.94 0.64
CA GLN A 63 12.23 -6.32 -0.68
C GLN A 63 11.18 -7.04 -1.51
N LEU A 64 10.74 -6.43 -2.62
CA LEU A 64 9.81 -7.07 -3.57
C LEU A 64 10.36 -8.38 -4.12
N ALA A 65 11.66 -8.40 -4.41
CA ALA A 65 12.33 -9.51 -5.07
C ALA A 65 12.77 -10.63 -4.10
N GLU A 66 12.75 -10.41 -2.81
CA GLU A 66 13.04 -11.46 -1.83
C GLU A 66 11.79 -12.32 -1.57
N GLY A 67 12.02 -13.55 -1.12
CA GLY A 67 10.96 -14.46 -0.69
C GLY A 67 10.81 -14.48 0.81
N ILE A 68 9.57 -14.63 1.27
CA ILE A 68 9.31 -14.88 2.68
C ILE A 68 9.97 -16.21 3.11
N ASP A 69 10.53 -16.23 4.31
CA ASP A 69 11.05 -17.46 4.89
C ASP A 69 9.90 -18.49 5.05
N SER A 70 9.97 -19.58 4.29
CA SER A 70 8.93 -20.60 4.22
C SER A 70 8.66 -21.30 5.55
N THR A 71 9.59 -21.20 6.53
CA THR A 71 9.42 -21.75 7.87
C THR A 71 8.56 -20.89 8.79
N LYS A 72 8.30 -19.64 8.42
CA LYS A 72 7.48 -18.74 9.24
C LYS A 72 6.01 -19.14 9.19
N THR A 73 5.38 -19.11 10.35
CA THR A 73 3.96 -19.42 10.52
C THR A 73 3.11 -18.18 10.27
N PHE A 74 2.06 -18.32 9.48
CA PHE A 74 1.06 -17.29 9.25
C PHE A 74 -0.03 -17.37 10.31
N PHE A 75 -0.63 -16.26 10.70
CA PHE A 75 -1.73 -16.28 11.66
C PHE A 75 -2.93 -17.11 11.15
N SER A 76 -3.11 -17.20 9.83
CA SER A 76 -4.13 -18.03 9.20
C SER A 76 -3.96 -19.52 9.53
N GLU A 77 -2.73 -20.02 9.59
CA GLU A 77 -2.45 -21.41 9.99
C GLU A 77 -2.87 -21.68 11.45
N LEU A 78 -2.64 -20.70 12.33
CA LEU A 78 -3.01 -20.81 13.74
C LEU A 78 -4.53 -20.74 13.93
N LEU A 79 -5.23 -19.87 13.21
CA LEU A 79 -6.69 -19.80 13.20
C LEU A 79 -7.32 -21.07 12.62
N GLN A 80 -6.79 -21.58 11.51
CA GLN A 80 -7.24 -22.83 10.90
C GLN A 80 -7.09 -23.99 11.88
N GLY A 81 -5.93 -24.09 12.55
CA GLY A 81 -5.68 -25.08 13.58
C GLY A 81 -6.62 -24.97 14.79
N ALA A 82 -7.15 -23.78 15.06
CA ALA A 82 -8.14 -23.53 16.12
C ALA A 82 -9.60 -23.76 15.67
N GLY A 83 -9.83 -24.26 14.46
CA GLY A 83 -11.15 -24.63 13.96
C GLY A 83 -11.87 -23.53 13.17
N TYR A 84 -11.20 -22.45 12.80
CA TYR A 84 -11.75 -21.45 11.90
C TYR A 84 -11.80 -21.97 10.45
N SER A 85 -12.86 -21.61 9.73
CA SER A 85 -12.88 -21.66 8.27
C SER A 85 -12.12 -20.45 7.76
N THR A 86 -11.04 -20.67 7.03
CA THR A 86 -10.11 -19.62 6.61
C THR A 86 -10.10 -19.41 5.10
N ALA A 87 -10.10 -18.15 4.66
CA ALA A 87 -10.12 -17.84 3.24
C ALA A 87 -9.33 -16.57 2.91
N VAL A 88 -8.75 -16.53 1.71
CA VAL A 88 -8.19 -15.32 1.12
C VAL A 88 -8.62 -15.20 -0.33
N VAL A 89 -9.07 -14.00 -0.73
CA VAL A 89 -9.53 -13.68 -2.07
C VAL A 89 -8.81 -12.42 -2.57
N GLY A 90 -8.37 -12.43 -3.81
CA GLY A 90 -7.78 -11.27 -4.48
C GLY A 90 -6.26 -11.25 -4.49
N LYS A 91 -5.66 -10.08 -4.28
CA LYS A 91 -4.20 -9.91 -4.37
C LYS A 91 -3.48 -10.62 -3.23
N TRP A 92 -2.73 -11.65 -3.55
CA TRP A 92 -1.83 -12.31 -2.60
C TRP A 92 -0.44 -11.67 -2.60
N HIS A 93 0.20 -11.62 -3.75
CA HIS A 93 1.46 -10.92 -3.99
C HIS A 93 2.55 -11.25 -2.96
N MET A 94 2.72 -12.53 -2.70
CA MET A 94 3.85 -13.07 -1.93
C MET A 94 4.49 -14.22 -2.70
N SER A 95 5.78 -14.49 -2.44
CA SER A 95 6.57 -15.47 -3.20
C SER A 95 6.26 -16.93 -2.83
N CYS A 96 5.15 -17.19 -2.18
CA CYS A 96 4.69 -18.52 -1.77
C CYS A 96 3.20 -18.69 -2.05
N SER A 97 2.73 -19.92 -2.11
CA SER A 97 1.29 -20.20 -2.13
C SER A 97 0.63 -19.77 -0.82
N PRO A 98 -0.67 -19.42 -0.84
CA PRO A 98 -1.40 -19.14 0.39
C PRO A 98 -1.33 -20.31 1.39
N LYS A 99 -0.93 -20.03 2.64
CA LYS A 99 -0.81 -21.00 3.72
C LYS A 99 -1.87 -20.79 4.81
N GLY A 100 -2.42 -21.88 5.34
CA GLY A 100 -3.42 -21.83 6.41
C GLY A 100 -4.79 -21.35 5.94
N PHE A 101 -5.12 -21.58 4.68
CA PHE A 101 -6.42 -21.27 4.13
C PHE A 101 -7.12 -22.51 3.58
N ASP A 102 -8.36 -22.71 3.99
CA ASP A 102 -9.24 -23.75 3.44
C ASP A 102 -9.70 -23.42 2.03
N TYR A 103 -9.83 -22.12 1.75
CA TYR A 103 -10.21 -21.59 0.46
C TYR A 103 -9.30 -20.44 0.07
N TYR A 104 -8.85 -20.43 -1.17
CA TYR A 104 -8.27 -19.23 -1.76
C TYR A 104 -8.64 -19.08 -3.23
N HIS A 105 -8.77 -17.83 -3.65
CA HIS A 105 -8.96 -17.45 -5.04
C HIS A 105 -8.18 -16.16 -5.29
N VAL A 106 -6.94 -16.32 -5.75
CA VAL A 106 -5.94 -15.26 -5.71
C VAL A 106 -5.43 -14.89 -7.10
N LEU A 107 -5.18 -13.59 -7.26
CA LEU A 107 -4.61 -13.02 -8.47
C LEU A 107 -3.18 -13.48 -8.72
N ASP A 108 -2.79 -13.51 -9.99
CA ASP A 108 -1.41 -13.72 -10.42
C ASP A 108 -0.60 -12.44 -10.16
N ASP A 109 0.41 -12.54 -9.32
CA ASP A 109 1.31 -11.44 -8.92
C ASP A 109 0.54 -10.17 -8.49
N GLN A 110 0.73 -9.05 -9.18
CA GLN A 110 0.02 -7.79 -8.97
C GLN A 110 -1.44 -7.82 -9.47
N GLY A 111 -1.79 -8.78 -10.29
CA GLY A 111 -3.08 -8.86 -10.96
C GLY A 111 -3.27 -7.83 -12.06
N GLN A 112 -4.37 -7.97 -12.79
CA GLN A 112 -4.82 -7.04 -13.81
C GLN A 112 -6.18 -6.47 -13.39
N TYR A 113 -6.53 -5.27 -13.86
CA TYR A 113 -7.83 -4.66 -13.59
C TYR A 113 -8.96 -5.30 -14.38
N TYR A 114 -8.71 -5.60 -15.66
CA TYR A 114 -9.70 -6.20 -16.56
C TYR A 114 -9.38 -7.63 -16.88
N ASN A 115 -10.38 -8.49 -16.75
CA ASN A 115 -10.31 -9.91 -17.12
C ASN A 115 -9.06 -10.57 -16.54
N PRO A 116 -8.85 -10.45 -15.22
CA PRO A 116 -7.64 -10.92 -14.55
C PRO A 116 -7.53 -12.44 -14.54
N THR A 117 -6.35 -12.93 -14.21
CA THR A 117 -6.13 -14.35 -13.97
C THR A 117 -6.08 -14.66 -12.48
N PHE A 118 -6.75 -15.76 -12.10
CA PHE A 118 -6.82 -16.26 -10.72
C PHE A 118 -6.34 -17.70 -10.63
N ALA A 119 -5.77 -18.05 -9.48
CA ALA A 119 -5.55 -19.43 -9.05
C ALA A 119 -6.47 -19.77 -7.89
N SER A 120 -7.16 -20.90 -7.98
CA SER A 120 -8.04 -21.42 -6.93
C SER A 120 -7.31 -22.36 -5.98
N THR A 121 -7.96 -22.72 -4.88
CA THR A 121 -7.46 -23.65 -3.85
C THR A 121 -6.87 -24.90 -4.47
N GLY A 122 -5.63 -25.23 -4.07
CA GLY A 122 -4.89 -26.38 -4.58
C GLY A 122 -4.32 -26.22 -6.00
N GLN A 123 -4.53 -25.05 -6.64
CA GLN A 123 -4.11 -24.78 -8.03
C GLN A 123 -3.14 -23.60 -8.15
N TYR A 124 -2.44 -23.23 -7.07
CA TYR A 124 -1.49 -22.12 -7.12
C TYR A 124 -0.42 -22.36 -8.18
N GLY A 125 -0.21 -21.37 -9.05
CA GLY A 125 0.65 -21.51 -10.25
C GLY A 125 -0.14 -21.84 -11.52
N ASN A 126 -1.38 -22.31 -11.43
CA ASN A 126 -2.27 -22.56 -12.56
C ASN A 126 -3.35 -21.46 -12.62
N PHE A 127 -2.95 -20.30 -13.16
CA PHE A 127 -3.81 -19.13 -13.24
C PHE A 127 -4.71 -19.17 -14.46
N LYS A 128 -6.02 -18.93 -14.26
CA LYS A 128 -7.03 -18.92 -15.32
C LYS A 128 -7.70 -17.55 -15.39
N GLN A 129 -7.91 -17.08 -16.61
CA GLN A 129 -8.59 -15.81 -16.86
C GLN A 129 -10.09 -15.90 -16.51
N GLU A 130 -10.57 -14.86 -15.84
CA GLU A 130 -11.98 -14.64 -15.59
C GLU A 130 -12.42 -13.30 -16.19
N MET A 131 -13.63 -13.28 -16.76
CA MET A 131 -14.16 -12.09 -17.43
C MET A 131 -14.83 -11.17 -16.42
N GLY A 132 -14.39 -9.92 -16.37
CA GLY A 132 -14.94 -8.90 -15.49
C GLY A 132 -13.88 -7.93 -14.97
N TYR A 133 -14.30 -7.01 -14.12
CA TYR A 133 -13.41 -6.07 -13.45
C TYR A 133 -12.91 -6.68 -12.13
N ALA A 134 -11.62 -6.60 -11.87
CA ALA A 134 -10.97 -7.31 -10.75
C ALA A 134 -11.64 -7.06 -9.39
N THR A 135 -11.97 -5.81 -9.06
CA THR A 135 -12.61 -5.47 -7.78
C THR A 135 -13.98 -6.13 -7.65
N ASP A 136 -14.79 -6.16 -8.73
CA ASP A 136 -16.10 -6.80 -8.74
C ASP A 136 -15.95 -8.32 -8.57
N LEU A 137 -15.03 -8.93 -9.30
CA LEU A 137 -14.77 -10.39 -9.23
C LEU A 137 -14.27 -10.81 -7.84
N ILE A 138 -13.37 -10.07 -7.25
CA ILE A 138 -12.87 -10.32 -5.88
C ILE A 138 -14.04 -10.28 -4.89
N THR A 139 -14.94 -9.31 -5.03
CA THR A 139 -16.12 -9.18 -4.17
C THR A 139 -17.08 -10.35 -4.39
N ASP A 140 -17.32 -10.75 -5.64
CA ASP A 140 -18.17 -11.90 -5.98
C ASP A 140 -17.63 -13.19 -5.34
N HIS A 141 -16.34 -13.46 -5.46
CA HIS A 141 -15.70 -14.64 -4.85
C HIS A 141 -15.70 -14.59 -3.31
N ALA A 142 -15.56 -13.41 -2.72
CA ALA A 142 -15.70 -13.26 -1.26
C ALA A 142 -17.11 -13.63 -0.79
N ILE A 143 -18.14 -13.15 -1.49
CA ILE A 143 -19.55 -13.47 -1.19
C ILE A 143 -19.85 -14.95 -1.45
N GLU A 144 -19.32 -15.50 -2.54
CA GLU A 144 -19.45 -16.93 -2.84
C GLU A 144 -18.87 -17.80 -1.73
N TYR A 145 -17.66 -17.47 -1.24
CA TYR A 145 -17.09 -18.15 -0.09
C TYR A 145 -17.99 -18.06 1.14
N LEU A 146 -18.49 -16.88 1.47
CA LEU A 146 -19.37 -16.68 2.61
C LEU A 146 -20.67 -17.50 2.49
N ASN A 147 -21.23 -17.65 1.29
CA ASN A 147 -22.39 -18.47 1.04
C ASN A 147 -22.11 -19.97 1.23
N ASN A 148 -20.94 -20.43 0.79
CA ASN A 148 -20.59 -21.85 0.70
C ASN A 148 -19.79 -22.38 1.91
N ARG A 149 -19.34 -21.50 2.81
CA ARG A 149 -18.53 -21.91 3.99
C ARG A 149 -19.30 -22.84 4.90
N ASP A 150 -18.58 -23.60 5.71
CA ASP A 150 -19.17 -24.33 6.84
C ASP A 150 -19.70 -23.34 7.90
N LYS A 151 -21.03 -23.21 7.97
CA LYS A 151 -21.70 -22.26 8.88
C LYS A 151 -21.63 -22.65 10.36
N ASN A 152 -21.16 -23.86 10.66
CA ASN A 152 -20.92 -24.32 12.02
C ASN A 152 -19.55 -23.90 12.57
N LYS A 153 -18.69 -23.34 11.73
CA LYS A 153 -17.36 -22.82 12.09
C LYS A 153 -17.34 -21.31 12.09
N PRO A 154 -16.57 -20.66 12.98
CA PRO A 154 -16.23 -19.27 12.82
C PRO A 154 -15.37 -19.12 11.57
N PHE A 155 -15.40 -17.96 10.92
CA PHE A 155 -14.62 -17.72 9.71
C PHE A 155 -13.62 -16.57 9.86
N CYS A 156 -12.54 -16.69 9.10
CA CYS A 156 -11.59 -15.60 8.84
C CYS A 156 -11.46 -15.44 7.33
N LEU A 157 -11.93 -14.30 6.80
CA LEU A 157 -11.89 -14.00 5.38
C LEU A 157 -11.05 -12.74 5.13
N LEU A 158 -10.01 -12.89 4.32
CA LEU A 158 -9.18 -11.78 3.82
C LEU A 158 -9.63 -11.42 2.40
N VAL A 159 -10.10 -10.18 2.22
CA VAL A 159 -10.49 -9.65 0.90
C VAL A 159 -9.46 -8.60 0.51
N HIS A 160 -8.58 -8.97 -0.39
CA HIS A 160 -7.42 -8.18 -0.79
C HIS A 160 -7.59 -7.63 -2.21
N HIS A 161 -7.92 -6.35 -2.33
CA HIS A 161 -8.05 -5.72 -3.63
C HIS A 161 -6.70 -5.42 -4.29
N LYS A 162 -6.62 -5.56 -5.63
CA LYS A 162 -5.58 -4.97 -6.44
C LYS A 162 -5.66 -3.44 -6.42
N ALA A 163 -6.87 -2.93 -6.51
CA ALA A 163 -7.16 -1.49 -6.48
C ALA A 163 -6.73 -0.87 -5.13
N PRO A 164 -6.13 0.32 -5.12
CA PRO A 164 -5.84 1.22 -6.24
C PRO A 164 -4.38 1.19 -6.74
N HIS A 165 -3.81 0.04 -7.00
CA HIS A 165 -2.44 -0.06 -7.52
C HIS A 165 -2.29 0.63 -8.90
N ARG A 166 -1.10 1.20 -9.16
CA ARG A 166 -0.67 1.67 -10.48
C ARG A 166 -1.04 0.59 -11.53
N LEU A 167 -1.60 0.90 -12.66
CA LEU A 167 -1.80 2.16 -13.39
C LEU A 167 -3.22 2.78 -13.27
N TRP A 168 -3.92 2.50 -12.20
CA TRP A 168 -5.23 3.10 -11.87
C TRP A 168 -6.23 3.04 -13.03
N MET A 169 -6.55 1.84 -13.50
CA MET A 169 -7.54 1.65 -14.57
C MET A 169 -8.94 1.55 -13.98
N PRO A 170 -9.81 2.54 -14.19
CA PRO A 170 -11.15 2.56 -13.59
C PRO A 170 -12.08 1.50 -14.16
N ASN A 171 -13.08 1.11 -13.36
CA ASN A 171 -14.20 0.35 -13.83
C ASN A 171 -15.01 1.14 -14.87
N THR A 172 -15.56 0.45 -15.86
CA THR A 172 -16.46 1.07 -16.87
C THR A 172 -17.64 1.82 -16.24
N LYS A 173 -18.09 1.41 -15.06
CA LYS A 173 -19.15 2.10 -14.28
C LYS A 173 -18.72 3.50 -13.78
N TYR A 174 -17.44 3.71 -13.57
CA TYR A 174 -16.90 4.88 -12.86
C TYR A 174 -15.87 5.67 -13.62
N VAL A 175 -15.50 5.27 -14.83
CA VAL A 175 -14.39 5.89 -15.59
C VAL A 175 -14.54 7.40 -15.76
N ASN A 176 -15.77 7.90 -15.91
CA ASN A 176 -16.06 9.33 -16.09
C ASN A 176 -16.57 10.02 -14.82
N LYS A 177 -16.62 9.31 -13.67
CA LYS A 177 -17.23 9.83 -12.44
C LYS A 177 -16.68 11.19 -11.99
N TYR A 178 -15.38 11.38 -12.13
CA TYR A 178 -14.70 12.59 -11.69
C TYR A 178 -14.16 13.44 -12.85
N ALA A 179 -14.65 13.23 -14.07
CA ALA A 179 -14.19 13.91 -15.28
C ALA A 179 -14.15 15.44 -15.16
N ASN A 180 -15.13 16.02 -14.46
CA ASN A 180 -15.31 17.46 -14.31
C ASN A 180 -14.92 17.99 -12.92
N VAL A 181 -14.34 17.13 -12.08
CA VAL A 181 -13.89 17.53 -10.74
C VAL A 181 -12.46 18.08 -10.84
N ASN A 182 -12.27 19.29 -10.30
CA ASN A 182 -10.96 19.89 -10.15
C ASN A 182 -10.49 19.70 -8.71
N PHE A 183 -9.53 18.81 -8.50
CA PHE A 183 -9.00 18.49 -7.19
C PHE A 183 -7.98 19.54 -6.73
N PRO A 184 -8.02 19.98 -5.46
CA PRO A 184 -7.02 20.90 -4.96
C PRO A 184 -5.63 20.25 -4.92
N LEU A 185 -4.61 21.04 -5.22
CA LEU A 185 -3.23 20.61 -5.02
C LEU A 185 -2.92 20.50 -3.53
N PRO A 186 -2.19 19.49 -3.08
CA PRO A 186 -1.64 19.46 -1.73
C PRO A 186 -0.77 20.69 -1.45
N GLU A 187 -0.73 21.14 -0.21
CA GLU A 187 0.10 22.27 0.21
C GLU A 187 1.58 22.09 -0.16
N THR A 188 2.06 20.84 -0.08
CA THR A 188 3.45 20.47 -0.40
C THR A 188 3.69 20.09 -1.86
N PHE A 189 2.72 20.29 -2.76
CA PHE A 189 2.83 19.83 -4.16
C PHE A 189 4.06 20.37 -4.88
N TRP A 190 4.46 21.62 -4.61
CA TRP A 190 5.61 22.28 -5.18
C TRP A 190 6.84 22.29 -4.25
N ASP A 191 6.97 21.27 -3.39
CA ASP A 191 8.11 21.12 -2.49
C ASP A 191 9.43 21.05 -3.27
N ASP A 192 10.42 21.84 -2.88
CA ASP A 192 11.74 21.92 -3.53
C ASP A 192 12.81 21.02 -2.86
N TYR A 193 12.45 20.37 -1.75
CA TYR A 193 13.32 19.50 -0.95
C TYR A 193 14.55 20.20 -0.35
N GLU A 194 14.53 21.52 -0.22
CA GLU A 194 15.68 22.35 0.16
C GLU A 194 16.38 21.86 1.44
N THR A 195 15.60 21.45 2.44
CA THR A 195 16.16 21.03 3.73
C THR A 195 16.49 19.54 3.82
N ARG A 196 16.06 18.75 2.81
CA ARG A 196 16.25 17.29 2.82
C ARG A 196 17.56 16.88 2.18
N GLY A 197 18.00 15.65 2.51
CA GLY A 197 19.14 15.04 1.86
C GLY A 197 18.83 14.52 0.44
N SER A 198 19.84 13.93 -0.18
CA SER A 198 19.79 13.54 -1.59
C SER A 198 18.71 12.51 -1.95
N ALA A 199 18.24 11.70 -1.00
CA ALA A 199 17.21 10.70 -1.29
C ALA A 199 15.93 11.33 -1.83
N ALA A 200 15.50 12.49 -1.30
CA ALA A 200 14.31 13.19 -1.76
C ALA A 200 14.44 13.73 -3.20
N SER A 201 15.62 14.09 -3.64
CA SER A 201 15.87 14.63 -4.99
C SER A 201 16.22 13.57 -6.03
N THR A 202 16.71 12.40 -5.61
CA THR A 202 17.16 11.32 -6.53
C THR A 202 16.13 10.22 -6.76
N GLN A 203 15.01 10.23 -6.03
CA GLN A 203 13.91 9.30 -6.23
C GLN A 203 13.25 9.43 -7.62
N LYS A 204 12.56 8.38 -8.06
CA LYS A 204 11.84 8.35 -9.33
C LYS A 204 10.32 8.16 -9.14
N MET A 205 9.72 8.98 -8.28
CA MET A 205 8.26 8.98 -8.04
C MET A 205 7.63 10.38 -8.21
N SER A 206 8.32 11.34 -8.79
CA SER A 206 7.70 12.66 -8.99
C SER A 206 6.70 12.63 -10.15
N ILE A 207 5.58 13.31 -9.96
CA ILE A 207 4.53 13.48 -10.97
C ILE A 207 5.10 14.20 -12.20
N ASP A 208 5.96 15.20 -11.97
CA ASP A 208 6.62 15.96 -13.02
C ASP A 208 7.38 15.04 -14.00
N LYS A 209 8.35 14.28 -13.49
CA LYS A 209 9.33 13.57 -14.34
C LYS A 209 8.99 12.10 -14.58
N TYR A 210 8.38 11.44 -13.62
CA TYR A 210 8.30 9.96 -13.60
C TYR A 210 6.89 9.40 -13.68
N MET A 211 5.85 10.23 -13.57
CA MET A 211 4.50 9.82 -13.96
C MET A 211 4.42 9.77 -15.48
N GLU A 212 4.22 8.58 -16.01
CA GLU A 212 4.31 8.30 -17.44
C GLU A 212 3.02 8.70 -18.17
N MET A 213 3.17 9.48 -19.25
CA MET A 213 2.04 9.91 -20.05
C MET A 213 1.27 8.73 -20.68
N VAL A 214 2.00 7.73 -21.16
CA VAL A 214 1.40 6.56 -21.82
C VAL A 214 0.81 5.59 -20.79
N ARG A 215 1.64 5.04 -19.90
CA ARG A 215 1.19 4.02 -18.92
C ARG A 215 0.21 4.58 -17.91
N ASP A 216 0.62 5.62 -17.19
CA ASP A 216 -0.13 6.11 -16.03
C ASP A 216 -1.32 6.97 -16.44
N LEU A 217 -1.12 7.84 -17.42
CA LEU A 217 -2.11 8.82 -17.83
C LEU A 217 -2.90 8.43 -19.09
N LYS A 218 -2.61 7.25 -19.65
CA LYS A 218 -3.36 6.62 -20.75
C LYS A 218 -3.46 7.53 -22.00
N VAL A 219 -2.31 8.11 -22.39
CA VAL A 219 -2.16 8.90 -23.62
C VAL A 219 -1.28 8.11 -24.61
N PRO A 220 -1.81 7.05 -25.26
CA PRO A 220 -1.02 6.20 -26.15
C PRO A 220 -0.50 6.94 -27.37
N GLU A 221 -1.09 8.07 -27.72
CA GLU A 221 -0.65 8.96 -28.82
C GLU A 221 0.75 9.54 -28.57
N MET A 222 1.22 9.53 -27.32
CA MET A 222 2.57 9.97 -26.94
C MET A 222 3.59 8.82 -26.89
N TYR A 223 3.25 7.66 -27.41
CA TYR A 223 4.16 6.52 -27.47
C TYR A 223 5.42 6.83 -28.29
N ASP A 224 6.58 6.65 -27.69
CA ASP A 224 7.87 6.74 -28.35
C ASP A 224 8.53 5.37 -28.48
N PRO A 225 8.51 4.73 -29.67
CA PRO A 225 9.12 3.42 -29.87
C PRO A 225 10.65 3.47 -29.91
N SER A 226 11.26 4.65 -30.02
CA SER A 226 12.71 4.81 -30.15
C SER A 226 13.45 4.56 -28.83
N THR A 227 12.77 4.74 -27.69
CA THR A 227 13.36 4.57 -26.36
C THR A 227 12.92 3.29 -25.66
N PRO A 228 13.79 2.63 -24.86
CA PRO A 228 13.40 1.51 -24.03
C PRO A 228 12.26 1.87 -23.05
N GLU A 229 12.32 3.03 -22.44
CA GLU A 229 11.32 3.53 -21.49
C GLU A 229 9.96 3.71 -22.18
N GLY A 230 9.94 4.27 -23.39
CA GLY A 230 8.71 4.42 -24.16
C GLY A 230 8.07 3.10 -24.52
N ARG A 231 8.89 2.11 -24.93
CA ARG A 231 8.39 0.75 -25.23
C ARG A 231 7.84 0.05 -23.99
N ASP A 232 8.51 0.17 -22.85
CA ASP A 232 8.07 -0.40 -21.57
C ASP A 232 6.76 0.24 -21.09
N SER A 233 6.66 1.57 -21.17
CA SER A 233 5.45 2.32 -20.81
C SER A 233 4.24 1.91 -21.66
N TYR A 234 4.43 1.78 -22.97
CA TYR A 234 3.39 1.34 -23.90
C TYR A 234 2.97 -0.11 -23.64
N ALA A 235 3.93 -1.01 -23.42
CA ALA A 235 3.65 -2.40 -23.07
C ALA A 235 2.86 -2.51 -21.76
N GLY A 236 3.16 -1.67 -20.78
CA GLY A 236 2.42 -1.61 -19.51
C GLY A 236 0.95 -1.22 -19.70
N LEU A 237 0.68 -0.21 -20.53
CA LEU A 237 -0.70 0.18 -20.86
C LEU A 237 -1.41 -0.91 -21.65
N MET A 238 -0.78 -1.44 -22.71
CA MET A 238 -1.38 -2.47 -23.58
C MET A 238 -1.59 -3.78 -22.83
N GLY A 239 -0.81 -4.07 -21.80
CA GLY A 239 -1.03 -5.22 -20.90
C GLY A 239 -2.41 -5.21 -20.24
N GLU A 240 -2.98 -4.04 -19.98
CA GLU A 240 -4.38 -3.90 -19.53
C GLU A 240 -5.36 -3.78 -20.70
N MET A 241 -5.09 -2.89 -21.64
CA MET A 241 -6.01 -2.57 -22.73
C MET A 241 -6.32 -3.77 -23.63
N ASN A 242 -5.35 -4.62 -23.92
CA ASN A 242 -5.52 -5.80 -24.76
C ASN A 242 -6.30 -6.93 -24.07
N ARG A 243 -6.47 -6.88 -22.76
CA ARG A 243 -7.31 -7.84 -22.02
C ARG A 243 -8.80 -7.51 -22.11
N MET A 244 -9.13 -6.27 -22.45
CA MET A 244 -10.52 -5.80 -22.49
C MET A 244 -11.29 -6.44 -23.64
N THR A 245 -12.54 -6.78 -23.36
CA THR A 245 -13.49 -7.12 -24.44
C THR A 245 -13.77 -5.88 -25.30
N PRO A 246 -14.26 -6.05 -26.55
CA PRO A 246 -14.64 -4.91 -27.38
C PRO A 246 -15.62 -3.95 -26.69
N LYS A 247 -16.57 -4.47 -25.91
CA LYS A 247 -17.51 -3.66 -25.14
C LYS A 247 -16.85 -2.86 -24.02
N GLN A 248 -15.99 -3.48 -23.24
CA GLN A 248 -15.21 -2.81 -22.18
C GLN A 248 -14.32 -1.73 -22.81
N ARG A 249 -13.60 -2.09 -23.87
CA ARG A 249 -12.69 -1.17 -24.58
C ARG A 249 -13.42 0.05 -25.13
N ALA A 250 -14.61 -0.15 -25.72
CA ALA A 250 -15.40 0.96 -26.27
C ALA A 250 -15.79 1.99 -25.19
N ILE A 251 -16.16 1.55 -24.00
CA ILE A 251 -16.51 2.45 -22.88
C ILE A 251 -15.28 3.22 -22.39
N ILE A 252 -14.16 2.55 -22.22
CA ILE A 252 -12.90 3.15 -21.77
C ILE A 252 -12.39 4.16 -22.80
N ASP A 253 -12.36 3.79 -24.07
CA ASP A 253 -11.93 4.68 -25.16
C ASP A 253 -12.84 5.89 -25.31
N ALA A 254 -14.15 5.75 -25.09
CA ALA A 254 -15.11 6.86 -25.15
C ALA A 254 -14.80 7.96 -24.11
N TYR A 255 -14.14 7.62 -23.02
CA TYR A 255 -13.68 8.60 -22.03
C TYR A 255 -12.28 9.16 -22.36
N TYR A 256 -11.29 8.29 -22.59
CA TYR A 256 -9.91 8.73 -22.72
C TYR A 256 -9.59 9.36 -24.08
N MET A 257 -10.16 8.90 -25.17
CA MET A 257 -9.83 9.43 -26.51
C MET A 257 -10.21 10.92 -26.69
N PRO A 258 -11.42 11.38 -26.34
CA PRO A 258 -11.74 12.82 -26.41
C PRO A 258 -10.87 13.66 -25.48
N ARG A 259 -10.62 13.19 -24.26
CA ARG A 259 -9.74 13.84 -23.29
C ARG A 259 -8.32 14.02 -23.86
N ASN A 260 -7.78 12.97 -24.45
CA ASN A 260 -6.43 12.97 -25.01
C ASN A 260 -6.33 13.91 -26.22
N ARG A 261 -7.34 13.93 -27.10
CA ARG A 261 -7.38 14.88 -28.24
C ARG A 261 -7.37 16.34 -27.76
N GLU A 262 -8.17 16.65 -26.74
CA GLU A 262 -8.17 18.00 -26.15
C GLU A 262 -6.80 18.34 -25.54
N PHE A 263 -6.23 17.43 -24.75
CA PHE A 263 -4.90 17.61 -24.17
C PHE A 263 -3.82 17.88 -25.24
N LEU A 264 -3.77 17.06 -26.27
CA LEU A 264 -2.77 17.19 -27.35
C LEU A 264 -2.90 18.51 -28.10
N SER A 265 -4.12 19.02 -28.26
CA SER A 265 -4.37 20.31 -28.92
C SER A 265 -3.87 21.52 -28.14
N LYS A 266 -3.72 21.39 -26.81
CA LYS A 266 -3.32 22.51 -25.94
C LYS A 266 -1.82 22.71 -25.83
N ASN A 267 -1.00 21.73 -26.19
CA ASN A 267 0.47 21.77 -26.09
C ASN A 267 0.97 22.28 -24.72
N LEU A 268 0.43 21.73 -23.64
CA LEU A 268 0.77 22.14 -22.27
C LEU A 268 2.25 21.89 -21.96
N THR A 269 2.86 22.82 -21.23
CA THR A 269 4.25 22.73 -20.74
C THR A 269 4.37 23.24 -19.30
N GLY A 270 5.48 22.97 -18.64
CA GLY A 270 5.78 23.51 -17.31
C GLY A 270 4.71 23.13 -16.27
N LYS A 271 4.36 24.09 -15.43
CA LYS A 271 3.38 23.88 -14.35
C LYS A 271 2.01 23.44 -14.84
N GLU A 272 1.54 23.96 -15.95
CA GLU A 272 0.24 23.57 -16.52
C GLU A 272 0.21 22.08 -16.90
N LEU A 273 1.29 21.54 -17.45
CA LEU A 273 1.43 20.12 -17.75
C LEU A 273 1.45 19.29 -16.46
N ILE A 274 2.19 19.71 -15.45
CA ILE A 274 2.31 18.99 -14.17
C ILE A 274 0.95 18.96 -13.46
N GLU A 275 0.22 20.07 -13.45
CA GLU A 275 -1.13 20.15 -12.89
C GLU A 275 -2.12 19.28 -13.68
N TRP A 276 -2.02 19.21 -15.00
CA TRP A 276 -2.83 18.31 -15.82
C TRP A 276 -2.56 16.85 -15.48
N LYS A 277 -1.30 16.47 -15.31
CA LYS A 277 -0.92 15.12 -14.85
C LYS A 277 -1.56 14.81 -13.51
N TYR A 278 -1.42 15.70 -12.53
CA TYR A 278 -1.99 15.54 -11.20
C TYR A 278 -3.51 15.37 -11.25
N GLN A 279 -4.23 16.24 -11.95
CA GLN A 279 -5.69 16.16 -12.04
C GLN A 279 -6.15 14.81 -12.59
N ASN A 280 -5.52 14.34 -13.66
CA ASN A 280 -5.90 13.08 -14.28
C ASN A 280 -5.48 11.86 -13.46
N TYR A 281 -4.35 11.94 -12.76
CA TYR A 281 -3.95 10.95 -11.78
C TYR A 281 -4.98 10.80 -10.66
N ILE A 282 -5.37 11.90 -10.02
CA ILE A 282 -6.32 11.85 -8.90
C ILE A 282 -7.72 11.42 -9.37
N ARG A 283 -8.17 11.86 -10.52
CA ARG A 283 -9.45 11.44 -11.11
C ARG A 283 -9.50 9.92 -11.32
N ASP A 284 -8.46 9.37 -11.93
CA ASP A 284 -8.37 7.92 -12.15
C ASP A 284 -8.25 7.15 -10.83
N TYR A 285 -7.40 7.62 -9.91
CA TYR A 285 -7.23 7.01 -8.60
C TYR A 285 -8.56 6.95 -7.83
N MET A 286 -9.28 8.06 -7.74
CA MET A 286 -10.56 8.13 -7.04
C MET A 286 -11.68 7.37 -7.75
N ALA A 287 -11.66 7.28 -9.08
CA ALA A 287 -12.59 6.44 -9.83
C ALA A 287 -12.35 4.94 -9.55
N VAL A 288 -11.10 4.54 -9.39
CA VAL A 288 -10.75 3.17 -8.96
C VAL A 288 -11.21 2.91 -7.52
N ILE A 289 -11.03 3.88 -6.62
CA ILE A 289 -11.51 3.81 -5.23
C ILE A 289 -13.03 3.65 -5.16
N ALA A 290 -13.79 4.27 -6.08
CA ALA A 290 -15.25 4.11 -6.13
C ALA A 290 -15.68 2.63 -6.21
N SER A 291 -14.94 1.80 -6.93
CA SER A 291 -15.19 0.35 -6.98
C SER A 291 -14.85 -0.35 -5.66
N VAL A 292 -13.80 0.08 -4.98
CA VAL A 292 -13.44 -0.47 -3.66
C VAL A 292 -14.51 -0.11 -2.63
N ASP A 293 -15.00 1.11 -2.64
CA ASP A 293 -16.09 1.55 -1.76
C ASP A 293 -17.38 0.77 -2.01
N GLU A 294 -17.73 0.53 -3.29
CA GLU A 294 -18.87 -0.33 -3.65
C GLU A 294 -18.69 -1.76 -3.10
N SER A 295 -17.48 -2.32 -3.21
CA SER A 295 -17.15 -3.63 -2.65
C SER A 295 -17.40 -3.69 -1.14
N VAL A 296 -16.94 -2.70 -0.41
CA VAL A 296 -17.20 -2.59 1.04
C VAL A 296 -18.71 -2.57 1.32
N GLY A 297 -19.46 -1.75 0.57
CA GLY A 297 -20.93 -1.68 0.68
C GLY A 297 -21.59 -3.04 0.47
N ARG A 298 -21.22 -3.77 -0.56
CA ARG A 298 -21.74 -5.11 -0.85
C ARG A 298 -21.45 -6.11 0.27
N LEU A 299 -20.25 -6.07 0.84
CA LEU A 299 -19.88 -6.96 1.95
C LEU A 299 -20.63 -6.60 3.24
N LEU A 300 -20.77 -5.31 3.57
CA LEU A 300 -21.56 -4.87 4.71
C LEU A 300 -23.03 -5.28 4.58
N GLU A 301 -23.63 -5.12 3.39
CA GLU A 301 -25.00 -5.56 3.11
C GLU A 301 -25.17 -7.07 3.26
N TYR A 302 -24.20 -7.85 2.80
CA TYR A 302 -24.22 -9.31 2.98
C TYR A 302 -24.26 -9.68 4.46
N LEU A 303 -23.39 -9.07 5.28
CA LEU A 303 -23.35 -9.35 6.71
C LEU A 303 -24.66 -8.94 7.40
N ASP A 304 -25.22 -7.77 7.05
CA ASP A 304 -26.48 -7.29 7.59
C ASP A 304 -27.65 -8.25 7.25
N LYS A 305 -27.77 -8.64 5.98
CA LYS A 305 -28.85 -9.53 5.50
C LYS A 305 -28.78 -10.95 6.08
N ASN A 306 -27.58 -11.40 6.45
CA ASN A 306 -27.36 -12.73 7.02
C ASN A 306 -27.24 -12.73 8.55
N ASN A 307 -27.54 -11.62 9.21
CA ASN A 307 -27.47 -11.47 10.67
C ASN A 307 -26.07 -11.80 11.25
N LEU A 308 -25.01 -11.46 10.51
CA LEU A 308 -23.63 -11.71 10.89
C LEU A 308 -22.93 -10.49 11.47
N THR A 309 -23.45 -9.29 11.27
CA THR A 309 -22.80 -8.01 11.59
C THR A 309 -22.42 -7.92 13.07
N ASP A 310 -23.30 -8.29 13.99
CA ASP A 310 -23.07 -8.17 15.43
C ASP A 310 -21.96 -9.12 15.95
N ASN A 311 -21.71 -10.20 15.25
CA ASN A 311 -20.69 -11.20 15.63
C ASN A 311 -19.53 -11.27 14.64
N THR A 312 -19.31 -10.23 13.86
CA THR A 312 -18.21 -10.15 12.89
C THR A 312 -17.33 -8.95 13.22
N ILE A 313 -16.03 -9.20 13.33
CA ILE A 313 -15.03 -8.14 13.39
C ILE A 313 -14.67 -7.78 11.97
N ILE A 314 -14.88 -6.52 11.58
CA ILE A 314 -14.58 -6.02 10.25
C ILE A 314 -13.40 -5.07 10.35
N VAL A 315 -12.36 -5.35 9.59
CA VAL A 315 -11.14 -4.51 9.53
C VAL A 315 -10.98 -3.98 8.13
N TYR A 316 -10.91 -2.67 7.99
CA TYR A 316 -10.51 -2.01 6.75
C TYR A 316 -9.14 -1.36 6.93
N THR A 317 -8.20 -1.72 6.08
CA THR A 317 -6.84 -1.16 6.12
C THR A 317 -6.22 -1.19 4.72
N SER A 318 -5.03 -0.62 4.60
CA SER A 318 -4.17 -0.72 3.41
C SER A 318 -2.83 -1.33 3.77
N ASP A 319 -2.14 -1.88 2.80
CA ASP A 319 -0.79 -2.42 2.97
C ASP A 319 0.25 -1.33 3.31
N GLN A 320 0.03 -0.08 2.93
CA GLN A 320 0.76 1.11 3.36
C GLN A 320 0.00 2.38 2.95
N GLY A 321 0.54 3.54 3.31
CA GLY A 321 0.10 4.82 2.79
C GLY A 321 0.46 5.03 1.32
N PHE A 322 0.15 6.20 0.79
CA PHE A 322 0.40 6.54 -0.62
C PHE A 322 0.43 8.05 -0.82
N TYR A 323 1.33 8.55 -1.68
CA TYR A 323 1.39 9.96 -2.03
C TYR A 323 0.34 10.29 -3.08
N MET A 324 -0.50 11.26 -2.78
CA MET A 324 -1.52 11.80 -3.69
C MET A 324 -1.17 13.22 -4.13
N GLY A 325 0.09 13.42 -4.48
CA GLY A 325 0.63 14.71 -4.90
C GLY A 325 1.44 15.44 -3.82
N GLU A 326 1.37 15.00 -2.57
CA GLU A 326 2.22 15.57 -1.52
C GLU A 326 3.69 15.44 -1.93
N HIS A 327 4.46 16.48 -1.70
CA HIS A 327 5.87 16.61 -2.14
C HIS A 327 6.07 16.50 -3.67
N GLY A 328 5.00 16.62 -4.44
CA GLY A 328 5.00 16.39 -5.89
C GLY A 328 5.09 14.93 -6.31
N TRP A 329 4.80 13.99 -5.40
CA TRP A 329 5.02 12.56 -5.59
C TRP A 329 3.72 11.77 -5.78
N PHE A 330 3.89 10.59 -6.34
CA PHE A 330 2.98 9.45 -6.31
C PHE A 330 3.75 8.23 -5.76
N ASP A 331 3.08 7.08 -5.56
CA ASP A 331 3.68 5.89 -4.95
C ASP A 331 3.86 6.01 -3.42
N LYS A 332 4.81 5.31 -2.81
CA LYS A 332 5.03 5.14 -1.37
C LYS A 332 6.53 5.07 -1.05
N ARG A 333 6.97 4.24 -0.11
CA ARG A 333 8.35 3.81 0.20
C ARG A 333 9.05 4.62 1.27
N PHE A 334 8.99 5.94 1.25
CA PHE A 334 9.60 6.76 2.30
C PHE A 334 8.91 6.60 3.67
N MET A 335 9.65 6.89 4.74
CA MET A 335 9.10 6.97 6.09
C MET A 335 8.32 8.27 6.36
N TYR A 336 8.12 9.15 5.37
CA TYR A 336 7.27 10.33 5.56
C TYR A 336 5.82 9.92 5.81
N GLU A 337 5.08 10.77 6.54
CA GLU A 337 3.76 10.40 7.07
C GLU A 337 2.81 9.84 6.01
N GLU A 338 2.76 10.40 4.82
CA GLU A 338 1.84 9.98 3.75
C GLU A 338 2.05 8.53 3.29
N SER A 339 3.27 8.05 3.35
CA SER A 339 3.67 6.67 2.98
C SER A 339 3.66 5.72 4.18
N PHE A 340 4.10 6.20 5.31
CA PHE A 340 4.25 5.44 6.56
C PHE A 340 2.90 5.20 7.26
N HIS A 341 2.03 6.21 7.25
CA HIS A 341 0.68 6.15 7.80
C HIS A 341 -0.24 5.31 6.91
N THR A 342 -1.05 4.47 7.48
CA THR A 342 -2.05 3.65 6.78
C THR A 342 -3.44 3.87 7.38
N PRO A 343 -4.52 3.81 6.60
CA PRO A 343 -5.86 3.82 7.18
C PRO A 343 -6.09 2.55 7.99
N LEU A 344 -6.83 2.68 9.08
CA LEU A 344 -7.30 1.55 9.87
C LEU A 344 -8.64 1.89 10.51
N ILE A 345 -9.67 1.11 10.17
CA ILE A 345 -11.01 1.21 10.72
C ILE A 345 -11.44 -0.19 11.15
N ILE A 346 -11.89 -0.34 12.39
CA ILE A 346 -12.33 -1.62 12.94
C ILE A 346 -13.75 -1.47 13.49
N SER A 347 -14.64 -2.34 13.04
CA SER A 347 -15.99 -2.47 13.59
C SER A 347 -16.14 -3.81 14.30
N TYR A 348 -16.60 -3.77 15.52
CA TYR A 348 -16.96 -4.93 16.32
C TYR A 348 -18.05 -4.54 17.32
N PRO A 349 -19.34 -4.65 16.97
CA PRO A 349 -20.43 -4.07 17.76
C PRO A 349 -20.48 -4.51 19.22
N LYS A 350 -20.01 -5.72 19.54
CA LYS A 350 -19.98 -6.23 20.93
C LYS A 350 -18.93 -5.55 21.81
N HIS A 351 -17.86 -4.98 21.24
CA HIS A 351 -16.70 -4.49 22.01
C HIS A 351 -16.24 -3.09 21.62
N ILE A 352 -16.70 -2.57 20.48
CA ILE A 352 -16.31 -1.26 19.98
C ILE A 352 -17.54 -0.37 19.90
N GLN A 353 -17.46 0.78 20.56
CA GLN A 353 -18.52 1.78 20.49
C GLN A 353 -18.53 2.45 19.11
N PRO A 354 -19.71 2.60 18.45
CA PRO A 354 -19.82 3.31 17.20
C PRO A 354 -19.25 4.72 17.25
N LYS A 355 -18.68 5.19 16.13
CA LYS A 355 -18.08 6.54 15.99
C LYS A 355 -16.97 6.84 16.98
N SER A 356 -16.27 5.83 17.47
CA SER A 356 -15.12 6.02 18.35
C SER A 356 -13.84 6.25 17.57
N GLU A 357 -12.83 6.78 18.22
CA GLU A 357 -11.52 7.06 17.65
C GLU A 357 -10.40 6.59 18.58
N CYS A 358 -9.28 6.20 18.00
CA CYS A 358 -8.07 5.84 18.71
C CYS A 358 -6.90 6.70 18.21
N ASN A 359 -6.22 7.38 19.14
CA ASN A 359 -5.06 8.23 18.85
C ASN A 359 -3.74 7.63 19.35
N GLN A 360 -3.75 6.37 19.78
CA GLN A 360 -2.53 5.67 20.18
C GLN A 360 -1.89 4.96 18.98
N MET A 361 -0.56 4.99 18.93
CA MET A 361 0.19 4.43 17.80
C MET A 361 0.06 2.93 17.72
N VAL A 362 -0.35 2.43 16.55
CA VAL A 362 -0.43 1.01 16.20
C VAL A 362 0.35 0.74 14.92
N GLN A 363 0.75 -0.51 14.70
CA GLN A 363 1.55 -0.88 13.54
C GLN A 363 1.05 -2.21 12.95
N ASN A 364 1.29 -2.46 11.68
CA ASN A 364 0.78 -3.65 10.99
C ASN A 364 1.27 -5.00 11.58
N ILE A 365 2.35 -5.01 12.34
CA ILE A 365 2.79 -6.18 13.11
C ILE A 365 1.83 -6.54 14.26
N ASP A 366 0.89 -5.66 14.60
CA ASP A 366 -0.09 -5.87 15.66
C ASP A 366 -1.31 -6.67 15.18
N PHE A 367 -1.53 -6.79 13.88
CA PHE A 367 -2.73 -7.42 13.33
C PHE A 367 -2.79 -8.91 13.66
N ALA A 368 -1.72 -9.67 13.38
CA ALA A 368 -1.69 -11.09 13.71
C ALA A 368 -1.91 -11.35 15.21
N PRO A 369 -1.21 -10.70 16.15
CA PRO A 369 -1.51 -10.82 17.58
C PRO A 369 -2.95 -10.47 17.94
N THR A 370 -3.54 -9.47 17.30
CA THR A 370 -4.93 -9.04 17.53
C THR A 370 -5.92 -10.13 17.11
N PHE A 371 -5.75 -10.70 15.92
CA PHE A 371 -6.65 -11.74 15.41
C PHE A 371 -6.57 -13.00 16.27
N LEU A 372 -5.39 -13.37 16.73
CA LEU A 372 -5.21 -14.50 17.64
C LEU A 372 -5.89 -14.24 18.99
N ASP A 373 -5.69 -13.08 19.56
CA ASP A 373 -6.30 -12.69 20.85
C ASP A 373 -7.84 -12.68 20.77
N LEU A 374 -8.40 -12.10 19.70
CA LEU A 374 -9.84 -12.10 19.45
C LEU A 374 -10.41 -13.51 19.24
N ALA A 375 -9.61 -14.45 18.79
CA ALA A 375 -9.97 -15.88 18.68
C ALA A 375 -9.76 -16.66 19.98
N GLY A 376 -9.33 -16.00 21.05
CA GLY A 376 -9.02 -16.66 22.33
C GLY A 376 -7.73 -17.46 22.33
N LEU A 377 -6.81 -17.17 21.41
CA LEU A 377 -5.51 -17.82 21.29
C LEU A 377 -4.40 -16.96 21.87
N GLU A 378 -3.48 -17.60 22.56
CA GLU A 378 -2.26 -16.93 23.02
C GLU A 378 -1.34 -16.64 21.82
N LYS A 379 -0.84 -15.40 21.71
CA LYS A 379 0.11 -15.08 20.66
C LYS A 379 1.44 -15.78 20.89
N PRO A 380 2.11 -16.27 19.83
CA PRO A 380 3.46 -16.79 19.93
C PRO A 380 4.43 -15.78 20.52
N LYS A 381 5.35 -16.23 21.38
CA LYS A 381 6.34 -15.34 22.04
C LYS A 381 7.27 -14.60 21.08
N TYR A 382 7.47 -15.16 19.89
CA TYR A 382 8.34 -14.54 18.87
C TYR A 382 7.69 -13.35 18.13
N MET A 383 6.37 -13.17 18.25
CA MET A 383 5.68 -12.03 17.64
C MET A 383 5.89 -10.75 18.47
N PRO A 384 6.59 -9.72 17.94
CA PRO A 384 6.87 -8.50 18.68
C PRO A 384 5.65 -7.56 18.83
N GLY A 385 4.63 -7.73 17.98
CA GLY A 385 3.42 -6.91 18.00
C GLY A 385 2.57 -7.11 19.27
N THR A 386 1.63 -6.21 19.48
CA THR A 386 0.72 -6.17 20.63
C THR A 386 -0.72 -6.19 20.15
N SER A 387 -1.59 -7.00 20.79
CA SER A 387 -3.02 -7.00 20.48
C SER A 387 -3.64 -5.61 20.63
N LEU A 388 -4.45 -5.21 19.66
CA LEU A 388 -5.20 -3.96 19.68
C LEU A 388 -6.46 -4.03 20.56
N GLN A 389 -6.83 -5.20 21.05
CA GLN A 389 -8.08 -5.40 21.80
C GLN A 389 -8.22 -4.45 23.00
N PRO A 390 -7.17 -4.15 23.80
CA PRO A 390 -7.29 -3.18 24.89
C PRO A 390 -7.71 -1.78 24.46
N LEU A 391 -7.44 -1.37 23.21
CA LEU A 391 -7.82 -0.08 22.67
C LEU A 391 -9.31 0.01 22.31
N PHE A 392 -9.99 -1.11 22.17
CA PHE A 392 -11.39 -1.17 21.74
C PHE A 392 -12.35 -0.55 22.76
N ALA A 393 -11.93 -0.45 24.01
CA ALA A 393 -12.71 0.24 25.07
C ALA A 393 -12.87 1.75 24.81
N GLY A 394 -12.11 2.33 23.87
CA GLY A 394 -12.19 3.76 23.52
C GLY A 394 -11.54 4.68 24.55
N GLN A 395 -10.79 4.14 25.49
CA GLN A 395 -10.05 4.90 26.49
C GLN A 395 -8.54 4.69 26.32
N PRO A 396 -7.70 5.70 26.59
CA PRO A 396 -6.26 5.55 26.48
C PRO A 396 -5.70 4.45 27.39
N VAL A 397 -4.88 3.58 26.82
CA VAL A 397 -4.17 2.53 27.56
C VAL A 397 -2.86 3.11 28.09
N LYS A 398 -2.68 3.15 29.42
CA LYS A 398 -1.55 3.85 30.07
C LYS A 398 -0.17 3.27 29.71
N LYS A 399 -0.06 1.95 29.54
CA LYS A 399 1.19 1.26 29.21
C LYS A 399 1.24 0.89 27.72
N TRP A 400 0.80 1.79 26.85
CA TRP A 400 0.90 1.59 25.42
C TRP A 400 2.24 2.13 24.88
N ARG A 401 2.67 1.64 23.71
CA ARG A 401 3.90 2.12 23.08
C ARG A 401 3.86 3.62 22.81
N LYS A 402 5.03 4.25 22.88
CA LYS A 402 5.22 5.68 22.60
C LYS A 402 6.15 5.93 21.41
N SER A 403 6.56 4.88 20.74
CA SER A 403 7.42 4.95 19.56
C SER A 403 7.22 3.76 18.65
N LEU A 404 7.62 3.93 17.40
CA LEU A 404 7.60 2.92 16.36
C LEU A 404 8.96 2.86 15.67
N TYR A 405 9.30 1.68 15.15
CA TYR A 405 10.45 1.44 14.28
C TYR A 405 9.97 1.20 12.86
N TYR A 406 10.70 1.75 11.89
CA TYR A 406 10.47 1.61 10.46
C TYR A 406 11.76 1.25 9.74
N HIS A 407 11.68 0.42 8.68
CA HIS A 407 12.85 0.12 7.86
C HIS A 407 12.45 -0.19 6.42
N TYR A 408 13.05 0.55 5.46
CA TYR A 408 12.91 0.35 4.02
C TYR A 408 14.22 -0.15 3.42
N TYR A 409 14.15 -1.26 2.67
CA TYR A 409 15.33 -2.01 2.17
C TYR A 409 15.46 -2.01 0.66
N ASP A 410 14.39 -1.67 -0.11
CA ASP A 410 14.22 -2.02 -1.54
C ASP A 410 14.99 -1.07 -2.49
N TYR A 411 16.30 -0.98 -2.30
CA TYR A 411 17.21 -0.23 -3.17
C TYR A 411 18.32 -1.16 -3.71
N PRO A 412 18.75 -1.02 -4.97
CA PRO A 412 18.29 -0.13 -6.04
C PRO A 412 17.24 -0.84 -6.94
N THR A 413 15.97 -0.54 -6.75
CA THR A 413 14.86 -1.08 -7.55
C THR A 413 13.90 0.03 -8.00
N TYR A 414 12.64 -0.31 -8.26
CA TYR A 414 11.64 0.66 -8.71
C TYR A 414 11.63 1.93 -7.85
N HIS A 415 11.54 3.08 -8.51
CA HIS A 415 11.50 4.42 -7.92
C HIS A 415 12.77 4.91 -7.23
N LEU A 416 13.83 4.09 -7.14
CA LEU A 416 15.14 4.45 -6.59
C LEU A 416 15.10 5.21 -5.26
N VAL A 417 14.25 4.80 -4.35
CA VAL A 417 14.22 5.32 -2.99
C VAL A 417 15.33 4.65 -2.18
N ARG A 418 16.23 5.45 -1.62
CA ARG A 418 17.37 4.97 -0.86
C ARG A 418 16.95 4.24 0.41
N LYS A 419 17.74 3.25 0.83
CA LYS A 419 17.54 2.56 2.10
C LYS A 419 17.51 3.56 3.25
N HIS A 420 16.62 3.33 4.18
CA HIS A 420 16.54 4.13 5.40
C HIS A 420 15.80 3.38 6.49
N ASP A 421 16.16 3.68 7.72
CA ASP A 421 15.39 3.27 8.88
C ASP A 421 15.17 4.46 9.81
N GLY A 422 14.30 4.30 10.79
CA GLY A 422 14.01 5.40 11.67
C GLY A 422 13.09 5.05 12.83
N VAL A 423 12.89 6.05 13.66
CA VAL A 423 11.95 5.99 14.78
C VAL A 423 10.97 7.14 14.72
N ARG A 424 9.74 6.88 15.11
CA ARG A 424 8.66 7.85 15.23
C ARG A 424 8.13 7.82 16.66
N THR A 425 8.14 8.97 17.33
CA THR A 425 7.47 9.17 18.62
C THR A 425 6.17 9.95 18.41
N GLU A 426 5.45 10.28 19.46
CA GLU A 426 4.24 11.12 19.33
C GLU A 426 4.52 12.50 18.72
N ARG A 427 5.74 13.02 18.89
CA ARG A 427 6.09 14.36 18.40
C ARG A 427 7.18 14.36 17.33
N TYR A 428 8.19 13.49 17.42
CA TYR A 428 9.37 13.55 16.58
C TYR A 428 9.52 12.33 15.70
N LYS A 429 10.12 12.53 14.54
CA LYS A 429 10.56 11.47 13.63
C LYS A 429 12.04 11.68 13.31
N LEU A 430 12.85 10.65 13.52
CA LEU A 430 14.25 10.60 13.11
C LEU A 430 14.41 9.54 12.03
N ILE A 431 15.00 9.91 10.90
CA ILE A 431 15.26 9.02 9.76
C ILE A 431 16.77 8.98 9.49
N HIS A 432 17.31 7.79 9.34
CA HIS A 432 18.68 7.55 8.92
C HIS A 432 18.71 7.02 7.50
N PHE A 433 19.18 7.82 6.55
CA PHE A 433 19.41 7.39 5.17
C PHE A 433 20.83 6.87 5.03
N TYR A 434 20.99 5.68 4.48
CA TYR A 434 22.29 5.00 4.39
C TYR A 434 22.40 4.15 3.12
N GLY A 435 23.63 3.79 2.76
CA GLY A 435 23.97 2.87 1.69
C GLY A 435 25.36 3.15 1.13
N LYS A 436 26.03 2.10 0.73
CA LYS A 436 27.35 2.18 0.08
C LYS A 436 27.20 2.26 -1.43
N GLY A 437 28.12 2.97 -2.08
CA GLY A 437 28.26 2.91 -3.52
C GLY A 437 28.53 1.48 -3.99
N GLY A 438 28.05 1.14 -5.18
CA GLY A 438 28.17 -0.20 -5.74
C GLY A 438 27.04 -1.16 -5.38
N GLU A 439 26.00 -0.73 -4.67
CA GLU A 439 24.82 -1.56 -4.36
C GLU A 439 24.18 -2.11 -5.63
N ARG A 440 24.15 -1.33 -6.71
CA ARG A 440 23.71 -1.81 -8.03
C ARG A 440 24.49 -3.02 -8.50
N ALA A 441 25.83 -2.98 -8.40
CA ALA A 441 26.70 -4.09 -8.82
C ALA A 441 26.48 -5.33 -7.94
N VAL A 442 26.22 -5.15 -6.64
CA VAL A 442 25.91 -6.24 -5.71
C VAL A 442 24.61 -6.92 -6.10
N VAL A 443 23.57 -6.15 -6.39
CA VAL A 443 22.26 -6.66 -6.83
C VAL A 443 22.39 -7.35 -8.19
N GLU A 444 23.13 -6.74 -9.12
CA GLU A 444 23.40 -7.32 -10.44
C GLU A 444 24.09 -8.67 -10.33
N ASN A 445 25.14 -8.76 -9.53
CA ASN A 445 25.87 -10.00 -9.29
C ASN A 445 25.02 -11.07 -8.60
N LYS A 446 24.17 -10.66 -7.64
CA LYS A 446 23.27 -11.57 -6.93
C LYS A 446 22.27 -12.24 -7.85
N TYR A 447 21.69 -11.51 -8.80
CA TYR A 447 20.58 -11.98 -9.60
C TYR A 447 20.94 -12.37 -11.03
N GLN A 448 22.08 -11.96 -11.57
CA GLN A 448 22.51 -12.25 -12.93
C GLN A 448 22.69 -13.75 -13.18
N GLY A 449 23.10 -14.51 -12.17
CA GLY A 449 23.32 -15.96 -12.24
C GLY A 449 22.06 -16.82 -11.99
N GLN A 450 20.88 -16.23 -11.90
CA GLN A 450 19.62 -16.92 -11.54
C GLN A 450 18.53 -16.72 -12.61
N PRO A 451 18.76 -17.14 -13.88
CA PRO A 451 17.79 -16.96 -14.96
C PRO A 451 16.44 -17.61 -14.62
N GLY A 452 15.34 -16.94 -14.93
CA GLY A 452 13.99 -17.44 -14.71
C GLY A 452 13.42 -17.20 -13.32
N THR A 453 14.22 -16.71 -12.37
CA THR A 453 13.67 -16.26 -11.08
C THR A 453 12.96 -14.92 -11.23
N ARG A 454 11.98 -14.65 -10.35
CA ARG A 454 11.27 -13.37 -10.30
C ARG A 454 12.24 -12.20 -10.16
N GLU A 455 13.21 -12.34 -9.27
CA GLU A 455 14.25 -11.37 -9.00
C GLU A 455 15.07 -11.02 -10.24
N ASN A 456 15.54 -12.04 -10.94
CA ASN A 456 16.30 -11.86 -12.17
C ASN A 456 15.47 -11.18 -13.26
N ASN A 457 14.21 -11.60 -13.41
CA ASN A 457 13.30 -11.03 -14.40
C ASN A 457 13.01 -9.55 -14.08
N CYS A 458 12.73 -9.22 -12.82
CA CYS A 458 12.51 -7.85 -12.37
C CYS A 458 13.75 -6.98 -12.59
N PHE A 459 14.91 -7.47 -12.19
CA PHE A 459 16.17 -6.75 -12.35
C PHE A 459 16.50 -6.51 -13.84
N ASN A 460 16.37 -7.52 -14.68
CA ASN A 460 16.63 -7.40 -16.12
C ASN A 460 15.65 -6.44 -16.81
N ALA A 461 14.38 -6.42 -16.41
CA ALA A 461 13.40 -5.45 -16.89
C ALA A 461 13.83 -4.01 -16.60
N LEU A 462 14.24 -3.71 -15.36
CA LEU A 462 14.72 -2.38 -14.98
C LEU A 462 16.03 -2.01 -15.68
N LYS A 463 16.94 -2.97 -15.84
CA LYS A 463 18.19 -2.76 -16.57
C LYS A 463 17.96 -2.43 -18.04
N SER A 464 17.00 -3.10 -18.67
CA SER A 464 16.69 -2.88 -20.10
C SER A 464 16.18 -1.49 -20.42
N ILE A 465 15.61 -0.79 -19.45
CA ILE A 465 15.11 0.58 -19.58
C ILE A 465 16.05 1.63 -18.95
N ASN A 466 17.31 1.29 -18.72
CA ASN A 466 18.30 2.18 -18.09
C ASN A 466 17.82 2.84 -16.78
N TYR A 467 17.05 2.12 -15.99
CA TYR A 467 16.39 2.65 -14.80
C TYR A 467 17.40 3.07 -13.73
N PHE A 468 18.49 2.33 -13.60
CA PHE A 468 19.50 2.56 -12.58
C PHE A 468 20.39 3.75 -12.96
N THR A 469 20.40 4.75 -12.09
CA THR A 469 21.28 5.92 -12.18
C THR A 469 22.04 6.07 -10.88
N ASN A 470 23.11 6.83 -10.89
CA ASN A 470 23.98 7.23 -9.79
C ASN A 470 23.85 6.46 -8.46
N ASP A 471 24.87 5.70 -8.11
CA ASP A 471 24.93 4.80 -6.95
C ASP A 471 26.02 5.29 -5.99
N ALA A 472 25.87 6.50 -5.47
CA ALA A 472 26.83 7.11 -4.54
C ALA A 472 26.59 6.66 -3.09
N ASP A 473 27.66 6.68 -2.28
CA ASP A 473 27.55 6.51 -0.83
C ASP A 473 26.66 7.60 -0.23
N ILE A 474 25.78 7.21 0.69
CA ILE A 474 25.06 8.15 1.53
C ILE A 474 25.09 7.69 2.99
N ASP A 475 25.14 8.65 3.90
CA ASP A 475 25.02 8.46 5.33
C ASP A 475 24.63 9.80 5.96
N TYR A 476 23.33 10.03 6.16
CA TYR A 476 22.84 11.27 6.74
C TYR A 476 21.53 11.09 7.48
N TRP A 477 21.16 12.09 8.25
CA TRP A 477 19.99 12.08 9.12
C TRP A 477 19.00 13.19 8.77
N GLU A 478 17.72 12.88 8.96
CA GLU A 478 16.65 13.87 8.95
C GLU A 478 15.87 13.79 10.26
N LEU A 479 15.52 14.94 10.80
CA LEU A 479 14.73 15.08 12.03
C LEU A 479 13.56 16.02 11.78
N TYR A 480 12.38 15.57 12.13
CA TYR A 480 11.14 16.35 11.99
C TYR A 480 10.39 16.45 13.32
N ASP A 481 9.90 17.65 13.62
CA ASP A 481 8.93 17.90 14.68
C ASP A 481 7.52 17.81 14.08
N ILE A 482 6.88 16.65 14.16
CA ILE A 482 5.60 16.36 13.48
C ILE A 482 4.46 17.25 13.98
N GLN A 483 4.52 17.72 15.23
CA GLN A 483 3.49 18.62 15.76
C GLN A 483 3.63 20.05 15.20
N ALA A 484 4.84 20.54 15.04
CA ALA A 484 5.11 21.86 14.49
C ALA A 484 5.13 21.88 12.95
N ASP A 485 5.53 20.77 12.33
CA ASP A 485 5.71 20.59 10.90
C ASP A 485 5.09 19.25 10.44
N PRO A 486 3.75 19.13 10.45
CA PRO A 486 3.07 17.89 10.10
C PRO A 486 3.30 17.45 8.65
N ASN A 487 3.70 18.35 7.79
CA ASN A 487 4.02 18.09 6.38
C ASN A 487 5.50 17.74 6.13
N GLU A 488 6.32 17.68 7.18
CA GLU A 488 7.72 17.27 7.12
C GLU A 488 8.54 18.02 6.06
N GLN A 489 8.35 19.33 5.96
CA GLN A 489 9.07 20.18 5.01
C GLN A 489 10.39 20.72 5.54
N HIS A 490 10.59 20.70 6.85
CA HIS A 490 11.72 21.33 7.52
C HIS A 490 12.52 20.31 8.33
N ASN A 491 13.57 19.76 7.70
CA ASN A 491 14.54 18.93 8.40
C ASN A 491 15.34 19.81 9.38
N ILE A 492 15.15 19.56 10.67
CA ILE A 492 15.80 20.32 11.74
C ILE A 492 17.04 19.62 12.32
N TYR A 493 17.46 18.49 11.73
CA TYR A 493 18.66 17.80 12.18
C TYR A 493 19.88 18.70 12.08
N GLY A 494 20.68 18.73 13.14
CA GLY A 494 21.89 19.56 13.22
C GLY A 494 21.63 21.05 13.48
N LYS A 495 20.38 21.46 13.65
CA LYS A 495 20.05 22.86 13.99
C LYS A 495 20.32 23.16 15.47
N PRO A 496 20.56 24.44 15.84
CA PRO A 496 20.73 24.81 17.24
C PRO A 496 19.53 24.40 18.09
N GLY A 497 19.79 23.79 19.25
CA GLY A 497 18.77 23.37 20.19
C GLY A 497 18.22 21.95 19.99
N THR A 498 18.61 21.24 18.94
CA THR A 498 18.11 19.89 18.65
C THR A 498 19.01 18.76 19.16
N GLN A 499 20.20 19.06 19.65
CA GLN A 499 21.23 18.06 20.02
C GLN A 499 20.74 17.02 21.05
N LYS A 500 19.94 17.47 22.02
CA LYS A 500 19.41 16.57 23.05
C LYS A 500 18.45 15.54 22.44
N ILE A 501 17.48 16.02 21.65
CA ILE A 501 16.49 15.14 21.03
C ILE A 501 17.13 14.22 19.96
N GLU A 502 18.10 14.71 19.21
CA GLU A 502 18.87 13.87 18.28
C GLU A 502 19.54 12.71 19.00
N LYS A 503 20.23 12.98 20.12
CA LYS A 503 20.87 11.94 20.93
C LYS A 503 19.87 10.94 21.50
N GLU A 504 18.75 11.42 22.04
CA GLU A 504 17.69 10.56 22.58
C GLU A 504 17.08 9.65 21.51
N LEU A 505 16.78 10.17 20.33
CA LEU A 505 16.17 9.40 19.23
C LEU A 505 17.18 8.45 18.58
N LYS A 506 18.46 8.83 18.45
CA LYS A 506 19.51 7.91 17.99
C LYS A 506 19.69 6.73 18.96
N LYS A 507 19.63 6.99 20.25
CA LYS A 507 19.66 5.93 21.26
C LYS A 507 18.44 5.02 21.17
N LEU A 508 17.26 5.60 20.95
CA LEU A 508 16.01 4.85 20.76
C LEU A 508 16.12 3.94 19.51
N LEU A 509 16.60 4.48 18.40
CA LEU A 509 16.81 3.70 17.17
C LEU A 509 17.81 2.56 17.40
N ALA A 510 18.93 2.82 18.04
CA ALA A 510 19.93 1.80 18.37
C ALA A 510 19.36 0.69 19.27
N ASN A 511 18.48 1.05 20.22
CA ASN A 511 17.78 0.09 21.06
C ASN A 511 16.81 -0.79 20.27
N TYR A 512 16.04 -0.22 19.33
CA TYR A 512 15.18 -0.99 18.43
C TYR A 512 16.02 -1.98 17.60
N ARG A 513 17.07 -1.51 16.94
CA ARG A 513 17.95 -2.35 16.12
C ARG A 513 18.53 -3.53 16.93
N LYS A 514 19.02 -3.24 18.14
CA LYS A 514 19.55 -4.27 19.04
C LYS A 514 18.49 -5.28 19.47
N ASN A 515 17.34 -4.80 19.97
CA ASN A 515 16.29 -5.65 20.51
C ASN A 515 15.60 -6.49 19.45
N LEU A 516 15.43 -5.94 18.25
CA LEU A 516 14.85 -6.64 17.11
C LEU A 516 15.87 -7.44 16.32
N LYS A 517 17.17 -7.36 16.68
CA LYS A 517 18.28 -8.06 16.01
C LYS A 517 18.36 -7.70 14.51
N VAL A 518 18.28 -6.42 14.23
CA VAL A 518 18.46 -5.92 12.86
C VAL A 518 19.94 -6.04 12.48
N ASP A 519 20.22 -6.74 11.39
CA ASP A 519 21.56 -7.12 10.93
C ASP A 519 22.12 -6.23 9.78
N GLU A 520 21.40 -5.18 9.39
CA GLU A 520 21.78 -4.28 8.28
C GLU A 520 21.94 -2.81 8.71
#